data_ddec3b98e3f9e820e43118bfa1ff961c
#
_entry.id   ddec3b98e3f9e820e43118bfa1ff961c
#
_cell.length_a   1.000
_cell.length_b   1.000
_cell.length_c   1.000
_cell.angle_alpha   90.00
_cell.angle_beta   90.00
_cell.angle_gamma   90.00
#
_symmetry.space_group_name_H-M   'P 1'
#
loop_
_entity.id
_entity.type
_entity.pdbx_description
1 polymer ?
#
loop_
_entity_poly.entity_id
_entity_poly.type
_entity_poly.pdbx_seq_one_letter_code
_entity_poly.pdbx_strand_id
1 'polypeptide(L)'
;VPIKLVRVEDAVGKILAYDVSAVTKDFKGALFRRGHVIKAEDVDALKNTGHYYVYVADTPEELSGGWGTEVFEDDAVRELAEVLAGPGTVIKGLAEGKATIYALIDGVLKLRTDALLAINMSGDFIVVARRDGTPVKCGEPLAVVDLIPLTVKRAVLDGVKDYARRNYPVVSVKPYQPFRVGLAVIGTEVYEGRIKDAATPVIEAKVRQYGGTLTAREVLPDDEGVIASKLREYVESGEIDVIIATGGMSVDPTDRTPHAIRAVADEVVAYGVPYKPNTMTMIAYAKGKPILGIPSSIIFFRERNILDILLPKIAVREKITREELAGMGNGGLTEEFIKRKLSER
;
A
#
# COMPACT_ATOMS: atom_id res chain seq x y z
N VAL A 1 9.90 24.75 33.80
CA VAL A 1 10.34 24.00 32.61
C VAL A 1 11.76 24.42 32.31
N PRO A 2 12.74 23.52 32.24
CA PRO A 2 14.14 23.86 32.04
C PRO A 2 14.40 24.48 30.66
N ILE A 3 13.61 24.16 29.63
CA ILE A 3 13.73 24.71 28.27
C ILE A 3 12.95 26.03 28.18
N LYS A 4 13.61 27.06 27.65
CA LYS A 4 13.09 28.43 27.63
C LYS A 4 13.07 28.94 26.17
N LEU A 5 12.02 29.69 25.82
CA LEU A 5 11.96 30.45 24.58
C LEU A 5 12.66 31.82 24.85
N VAL A 6 13.72 32.10 24.10
CA VAL A 6 14.46 33.35 24.21
C VAL A 6 14.66 34.02 22.87
N ARG A 7 14.97 35.30 22.83
CA ARG A 7 15.41 35.97 21.61
C ARG A 7 16.73 35.38 21.18
N VAL A 8 16.99 35.32 19.88
CA VAL A 8 18.19 34.70 19.34
C VAL A 8 19.47 35.41 19.80
N GLU A 9 19.38 36.74 20.04
CA GLU A 9 20.48 37.53 20.59
C GLU A 9 20.86 37.13 22.03
N ASP A 10 19.88 36.70 22.83
CA ASP A 10 20.04 36.28 24.21
C ASP A 10 20.36 34.76 24.32
N ALA A 11 20.43 34.08 23.18
CA ALA A 11 20.67 32.64 23.13
C ALA A 11 22.18 32.27 23.02
N VAL A 12 23.06 33.22 22.82
CA VAL A 12 24.49 32.98 22.69
C VAL A 12 25.03 32.31 23.94
N GLY A 13 25.76 31.20 23.75
CA GLY A 13 26.29 30.36 24.85
C GLY A 13 25.31 29.34 25.41
N LYS A 14 24.03 29.35 25.00
CA LYS A 14 23.02 28.37 25.40
C LYS A 14 22.96 27.22 24.41
N ILE A 15 22.33 26.13 24.81
CA ILE A 15 22.20 24.89 24.04
C ILE A 15 20.83 24.88 23.34
N LEU A 16 20.84 24.72 22.02
CA LEU A 16 19.63 24.62 21.19
C LEU A 16 18.84 23.36 21.56
N ALA A 17 17.54 23.51 21.85
CA ALA A 17 16.72 22.45 22.38
C ALA A 17 15.96 21.63 21.31
N TYR A 18 16.08 21.99 20.02
CA TYR A 18 15.43 21.33 18.89
C TYR A 18 16.26 21.52 17.62
N ASP A 19 15.92 20.79 16.55
CA ASP A 19 16.57 20.97 15.25
C ASP A 19 15.99 22.21 14.55
N VAL A 20 16.85 23.14 14.16
CA VAL A 20 16.47 24.31 13.35
C VAL A 20 16.69 23.97 11.89
N SER A 21 15.60 23.87 11.15
CA SER A 21 15.65 23.59 9.70
C SER A 21 15.70 24.88 8.90
N ALA A 22 16.42 24.84 7.78
CA ALA A 22 16.42 25.87 6.77
C ALA A 22 15.94 25.34 5.42
N VAL A 23 15.12 26.15 4.76
CA VAL A 23 14.69 25.90 3.39
C VAL A 23 15.09 27.12 2.57
N THR A 24 16.13 26.97 1.75
CA THR A 24 16.56 27.99 0.79
C THR A 24 16.48 27.40 -0.61
N LYS A 25 16.78 28.21 -1.63
CA LYS A 25 16.75 27.77 -3.02
C LYS A 25 17.69 26.59 -3.30
N ASP A 26 18.81 26.51 -2.55
CA ASP A 26 19.90 25.56 -2.75
C ASP A 26 20.11 24.61 -1.57
N PHE A 27 19.37 24.77 -0.47
CA PHE A 27 19.51 23.95 0.74
C PHE A 27 18.16 23.69 1.41
N LYS A 28 17.94 22.41 1.75
CA LYS A 28 16.81 21.96 2.59
C LYS A 28 17.34 20.94 3.60
N GLY A 29 17.21 21.25 4.88
CA GLY A 29 17.65 20.36 5.98
C GLY A 29 17.89 21.10 7.28
N ALA A 30 18.39 20.38 8.31
CA ALA A 30 18.75 20.97 9.58
C ALA A 30 19.98 21.89 9.42
N LEU A 31 19.78 23.18 9.69
CA LEU A 31 20.85 24.18 9.74
C LEU A 31 21.68 23.98 11.02
N PHE A 32 20.99 23.84 12.15
CA PHE A 32 21.55 23.50 13.44
C PHE A 32 20.77 22.35 14.06
N ARG A 33 21.47 21.43 14.71
CA ARG A 33 20.83 20.30 15.39
C ARG A 33 20.62 20.57 16.87
N ARG A 34 19.66 19.91 17.47
CA ARG A 34 19.49 19.84 18.93
C ARG A 34 20.82 19.52 19.60
N GLY A 35 21.14 20.26 20.67
CA GLY A 35 22.42 20.15 21.37
C GLY A 35 23.52 21.08 20.86
N HIS A 36 23.29 21.82 19.76
CA HIS A 36 24.22 22.83 19.28
C HIS A 36 24.34 23.99 20.28
N VAL A 37 25.56 24.35 20.67
CA VAL A 37 25.83 25.54 21.49
C VAL A 37 25.85 26.76 20.57
N ILE A 38 24.86 27.65 20.74
CA ILE A 38 24.71 28.83 19.89
C ILE A 38 25.86 29.79 20.08
N LYS A 39 26.52 30.15 19.00
CA LYS A 39 27.61 31.11 18.99
C LYS A 39 27.15 32.48 18.48
N ALA A 40 27.91 33.52 18.71
CA ALA A 40 27.61 34.87 18.23
C ALA A 40 27.49 34.92 16.69
N GLU A 41 28.28 34.13 15.98
CA GLU A 41 28.24 33.98 14.51
C GLU A 41 27.00 33.29 13.96
N ASP A 42 26.27 32.48 14.80
CA ASP A 42 25.07 31.76 14.39
C ASP A 42 23.83 32.64 14.38
N VAL A 43 23.86 33.78 15.09
CA VAL A 43 22.70 34.67 15.27
C VAL A 43 22.16 35.16 13.92
N ASP A 44 23.03 35.60 13.02
CA ASP A 44 22.62 36.09 11.71
C ASP A 44 22.11 34.95 10.83
N ALA A 45 22.73 33.76 10.91
CA ALA A 45 22.24 32.58 10.19
C ALA A 45 20.83 32.16 10.65
N LEU A 46 20.57 32.19 11.96
CA LEU A 46 19.24 31.91 12.54
C LEU A 46 18.21 32.94 12.07
N LYS A 47 18.54 34.24 12.12
CA LYS A 47 17.67 35.32 11.64
C LYS A 47 17.37 35.22 10.14
N ASN A 48 18.37 34.90 9.32
CA ASN A 48 18.22 34.75 7.87
C ASN A 48 17.28 33.59 7.50
N THR A 49 17.05 32.65 8.40
CA THR A 49 16.07 31.54 8.25
C THR A 49 14.76 31.82 8.99
N GLY A 50 14.56 33.05 9.52
CA GLY A 50 13.32 33.46 10.16
C GLY A 50 13.23 33.15 11.65
N HIS A 51 14.29 32.60 12.27
CA HIS A 51 14.33 32.22 13.67
C HIS A 51 14.77 33.40 14.55
N TYR A 52 13.86 34.31 14.90
CA TYR A 52 14.11 35.42 15.84
C TYR A 52 13.98 35.01 17.29
N TYR A 53 13.37 33.87 17.57
CA TYR A 53 13.23 33.22 18.87
C TYR A 53 13.62 31.76 18.73
N VAL A 54 14.28 31.24 19.76
CA VAL A 54 14.71 29.83 19.82
C VAL A 54 14.46 29.23 21.19
N TYR A 55 14.17 27.95 21.24
CA TYR A 55 14.11 27.19 22.48
C TYR A 55 15.51 26.73 22.88
N VAL A 56 15.91 27.01 24.10
CA VAL A 56 17.25 26.72 24.62
C VAL A 56 17.23 26.14 26.03
N ALA A 57 18.27 25.37 26.35
CA ALA A 57 18.63 24.96 27.69
C ALA A 57 19.91 25.69 28.13
N ASP A 58 20.09 25.94 29.43
CA ASP A 58 21.31 26.55 29.95
C ASP A 58 22.43 25.49 30.18
N THR A 59 22.04 24.22 30.43
CA THR A 59 22.98 23.11 30.65
C THR A 59 22.56 21.84 29.91
N PRO A 60 23.48 20.88 29.67
CA PRO A 60 23.16 19.56 29.10
C PRO A 60 22.15 18.78 29.95
N GLU A 61 22.19 18.91 31.28
CA GLU A 61 21.26 18.28 32.21
C GLU A 61 19.85 18.83 32.04
N GLU A 62 19.69 20.14 31.85
CA GLU A 62 18.39 20.76 31.52
C GLU A 62 17.87 20.29 30.18
N LEU A 63 18.73 20.15 29.17
CA LEU A 63 18.35 19.57 27.87
C LEU A 63 17.92 18.11 28.01
N SER A 64 18.61 17.31 28.82
CA SER A 64 18.31 15.91 29.09
C SER A 64 17.10 15.74 30.01
N GLY A 65 16.92 16.65 31.00
CA GLY A 65 15.74 16.72 31.88
C GLY A 65 14.46 17.10 31.14
N GLY A 66 14.62 17.56 29.93
CA GLY A 66 13.59 17.64 28.93
C GLY A 66 12.55 18.74 29.17
N TRP A 67 11.40 18.49 28.64
CA TRP A 67 10.27 19.42 28.55
C TRP A 67 9.30 19.31 29.73
N GLY A 68 9.75 18.76 30.87
CA GLY A 68 8.92 18.55 32.07
C GLY A 68 7.91 17.41 31.86
N THR A 69 6.62 17.72 31.91
CA THR A 69 5.54 16.75 31.66
C THR A 69 5.24 16.57 30.17
N GLU A 70 6.00 17.24 29.31
CA GLU A 70 5.86 17.16 27.87
C GLU A 70 6.95 16.24 27.27
N VAL A 71 6.70 15.75 26.07
CA VAL A 71 7.58 14.90 25.28
C VAL A 71 7.97 15.67 24.04
N PHE A 72 9.26 15.66 23.73
CA PHE A 72 9.79 16.28 22.51
C PHE A 72 9.34 15.51 21.26
N GLU A 73 9.18 16.24 20.15
CA GLU A 73 8.61 15.71 18.90
C GLU A 73 9.22 14.42 18.43
N ASP A 74 10.56 14.30 18.36
CA ASP A 74 11.25 13.11 17.89
C ASP A 74 10.99 11.89 18.76
N ASP A 75 10.96 12.07 20.10
CA ASP A 75 10.66 11.00 21.03
C ASP A 75 9.19 10.60 20.94
N ALA A 76 8.30 11.55 20.79
CA ALA A 76 6.86 11.32 20.70
C ALA A 76 6.48 10.54 19.44
N VAL A 77 7.00 10.94 18.26
CA VAL A 77 6.72 10.23 17.00
C VAL A 77 7.36 8.86 16.96
N ARG A 78 8.55 8.68 17.56
CA ARG A 78 9.19 7.37 17.70
C ARG A 78 8.33 6.43 18.53
N GLU A 79 7.93 6.85 19.72
CA GLU A 79 7.11 6.05 20.63
C GLU A 79 5.75 5.69 20.01
N LEU A 80 5.13 6.61 19.26
CA LEU A 80 3.88 6.32 18.57
C LEU A 80 4.10 5.37 17.39
N ALA A 81 5.13 5.60 16.55
CA ALA A 81 5.43 4.73 15.41
C ALA A 81 5.71 3.29 15.86
N GLU A 82 6.40 3.07 17.00
CA GLU A 82 6.68 1.75 17.56
C GLU A 82 5.41 0.96 17.90
N VAL A 83 4.35 1.62 18.34
CA VAL A 83 3.06 0.94 18.64
C VAL A 83 2.14 0.83 17.44
N LEU A 84 2.37 1.62 16.39
CA LEU A 84 1.63 1.51 15.11
C LEU A 84 2.20 0.40 14.23
N ALA A 85 3.53 0.26 14.22
CA ALA A 85 4.26 -0.67 13.37
C ALA A 85 4.03 -2.12 13.79
N GLY A 86 3.51 -2.93 12.87
CA GLY A 86 3.22 -4.33 13.07
C GLY A 86 4.11 -5.26 12.24
N PRO A 87 3.73 -6.54 12.10
CA PRO A 87 4.50 -7.51 11.33
C PRO A 87 4.80 -7.04 9.91
N GLY A 88 6.02 -7.31 9.44
CA GLY A 88 6.45 -6.97 8.09
C GLY A 88 6.82 -5.51 7.89
N THR A 89 7.00 -4.73 8.97
CA THR A 89 7.37 -3.32 8.92
C THR A 89 8.63 -3.00 9.69
N VAL A 90 9.25 -1.87 9.40
CA VAL A 90 10.42 -1.31 10.10
C VAL A 90 10.33 0.21 10.13
N ILE A 91 10.77 0.81 11.23
CA ILE A 91 10.79 2.27 11.40
C ILE A 91 12.19 2.79 11.01
N LYS A 92 12.22 3.85 10.21
CA LYS A 92 13.44 4.54 9.80
C LYS A 92 13.16 6.04 9.62
N GLY A 93 14.21 6.84 9.50
CA GLY A 93 14.09 8.26 9.15
C GLY A 93 13.46 9.10 10.25
N LEU A 94 13.88 8.87 11.51
CA LEU A 94 13.46 9.68 12.64
C LEU A 94 14.23 11.00 12.63
N ALA A 95 13.56 12.09 12.35
CA ALA A 95 14.08 13.46 12.41
C ALA A 95 12.96 14.49 12.25
N GLU A 96 13.14 15.66 12.81
CA GLU A 96 12.25 16.83 12.63
C GLU A 96 10.77 16.51 12.93
N GLY A 97 10.53 15.81 14.04
CA GLY A 97 9.18 15.43 14.46
C GLY A 97 8.48 14.43 13.54
N LYS A 98 9.25 13.64 12.76
CA LYS A 98 8.72 12.64 11.82
C LYS A 98 9.36 11.29 12.01
N ALA A 99 8.53 10.24 11.91
CA ALA A 99 8.99 8.86 11.84
C ALA A 99 8.32 8.16 10.65
N THR A 100 9.10 7.46 9.82
CA THR A 100 8.56 6.75 8.67
C THR A 100 8.58 5.25 8.89
N ILE A 101 7.44 4.62 8.63
CA ILE A 101 7.25 3.16 8.68
C ILE A 101 7.43 2.64 7.25
N TYR A 102 8.35 1.70 7.07
CA TYR A 102 8.68 1.07 5.78
C TYR A 102 8.29 -0.40 5.75
N ALA A 103 8.06 -0.92 4.55
CA ALA A 103 7.92 -2.36 4.34
C ALA A 103 9.28 -3.07 4.58
N LEU A 104 9.28 -4.13 5.38
CA LEU A 104 10.42 -5.01 5.59
C LEU A 104 10.42 -6.19 4.62
N ILE A 105 9.27 -6.47 4.01
CA ILE A 105 9.03 -7.61 3.10
C ILE A 105 8.12 -7.17 1.95
N ASP A 106 8.14 -7.94 0.87
CA ASP A 106 7.15 -7.84 -0.19
C ASP A 106 5.80 -8.40 0.27
N GLY A 107 4.69 -7.72 -0.07
CA GLY A 107 3.37 -8.18 0.35
C GLY A 107 2.27 -7.16 0.09
N VAL A 108 1.23 -7.25 0.90
CA VAL A 108 0.09 -6.32 0.86
C VAL A 108 0.05 -5.51 2.16
N LEU A 109 0.02 -4.19 2.03
CA LEU A 109 -0.19 -3.27 3.15
C LEU A 109 -1.57 -3.50 3.76
N LYS A 110 -1.61 -3.64 5.07
CA LYS A 110 -2.82 -3.76 5.88
C LYS A 110 -2.86 -2.63 6.90
N LEU A 111 -3.96 -1.88 6.86
CA LEU A 111 -4.20 -0.76 7.75
C LEU A 111 -5.48 -0.92 8.56
N ARG A 112 -5.41 -0.55 9.81
CA ARG A 112 -6.60 -0.28 10.63
C ARG A 112 -7.02 1.17 10.37
N THR A 113 -7.82 1.37 9.33
CA THR A 113 -8.24 2.72 8.87
C THR A 113 -9.08 3.45 9.90
N ASP A 114 -9.86 2.72 10.71
CA ASP A 114 -10.61 3.23 11.85
C ASP A 114 -9.68 3.78 12.94
N ALA A 115 -8.59 3.07 13.21
CA ALA A 115 -7.59 3.52 14.18
C ALA A 115 -6.81 4.74 13.68
N LEU A 116 -6.42 4.77 12.40
CA LEU A 116 -5.79 5.95 11.79
C LEU A 116 -6.69 7.19 11.85
N LEU A 117 -7.98 7.02 11.56
CA LEU A 117 -8.95 8.11 11.66
C LEU A 117 -9.01 8.66 13.09
N ALA A 118 -9.10 7.81 14.09
CA ALA A 118 -9.19 8.24 15.49
C ALA A 118 -7.91 8.94 15.96
N ILE A 119 -6.73 8.45 15.56
CA ILE A 119 -5.43 9.09 15.87
C ILE A 119 -5.37 10.47 15.21
N ASN A 120 -5.70 10.59 13.93
CA ASN A 120 -5.68 11.86 13.21
C ASN A 120 -6.70 12.87 13.76
N MET A 121 -7.81 12.40 14.34
CA MET A 121 -8.79 13.25 15.03
C MET A 121 -8.29 13.82 16.36
N SER A 122 -7.18 13.33 16.93
CA SER A 122 -6.56 13.91 18.12
C SER A 122 -6.04 15.34 17.91
N GLY A 123 -5.62 15.64 16.67
CA GLY A 123 -5.14 16.96 16.26
C GLY A 123 -3.65 17.21 16.54
N ASP A 124 -3.04 16.49 17.47
CA ASP A 124 -1.60 16.63 17.78
C ASP A 124 -0.75 15.76 16.85
N PHE A 125 -1.20 14.54 16.59
CA PHE A 125 -0.52 13.58 15.71
C PHE A 125 -1.22 13.47 14.37
N ILE A 126 -0.42 13.40 13.32
CA ILE A 126 -0.88 13.12 11.95
C ILE A 126 -0.19 11.87 11.44
N VAL A 127 -0.98 10.88 11.03
CA VAL A 127 -0.48 9.67 10.39
C VAL A 127 -0.97 9.63 8.95
N VAL A 128 -0.05 9.79 8.02
CA VAL A 128 -0.32 9.71 6.58
C VAL A 128 0.15 8.35 6.09
N ALA A 129 -0.73 7.60 5.45
CA ALA A 129 -0.43 6.25 4.97
C ALA A 129 -0.83 6.05 3.51
N ARG A 130 -0.21 5.07 2.85
CA ARG A 130 -0.69 4.57 1.56
C ARG A 130 -2.06 3.91 1.76
N ARG A 131 -2.80 3.69 0.67
CA ARG A 131 -4.12 3.05 0.74
C ARG A 131 -4.03 1.61 1.25
N ASP A 132 -4.96 1.22 2.12
CA ASP A 132 -5.11 -0.18 2.54
C ASP A 132 -5.26 -1.12 1.33
N GLY A 133 -4.69 -2.32 1.44
CA GLY A 133 -4.68 -3.30 0.36
C GLY A 133 -3.67 -3.01 -0.76
N THR A 134 -2.84 -1.97 -0.66
CA THR A 134 -1.81 -1.66 -1.67
C THR A 134 -0.70 -2.72 -1.68
N PRO A 135 -0.36 -3.31 -2.85
CA PRO A 135 0.85 -4.10 -3.01
C PRO A 135 2.10 -3.27 -2.74
N VAL A 136 3.02 -3.80 -1.96
CA VAL A 136 4.26 -3.11 -1.57
C VAL A 136 5.48 -4.02 -1.70
N LYS A 137 6.64 -3.39 -1.95
CA LYS A 137 7.94 -4.06 -1.97
C LYS A 137 8.75 -3.70 -0.72
N CYS A 138 9.64 -4.58 -0.34
CA CYS A 138 10.62 -4.32 0.71
C CYS A 138 11.34 -2.98 0.46
N GLY A 139 11.43 -2.14 1.49
CA GLY A 139 12.04 -0.83 1.41
C GLY A 139 11.11 0.32 1.00
N GLU A 140 9.86 0.05 0.59
CA GLU A 140 8.90 1.12 0.27
C GLU A 140 8.32 1.77 1.53
N PRO A 141 8.13 3.11 1.56
CA PRO A 141 7.45 3.80 2.65
C PRO A 141 5.95 3.43 2.66
N LEU A 142 5.43 3.14 3.85
CA LEU A 142 4.04 2.75 4.10
C LEU A 142 3.24 3.86 4.74
N ALA A 143 3.80 4.46 5.78
CA ALA A 143 3.20 5.54 6.54
C ALA A 143 4.25 6.47 7.14
N VAL A 144 3.85 7.72 7.38
CA VAL A 144 4.64 8.72 8.08
C VAL A 144 3.84 9.19 9.29
N VAL A 145 4.48 9.25 10.44
CA VAL A 145 3.94 9.79 11.68
C VAL A 145 4.57 11.15 11.92
N ASP A 146 3.76 12.18 11.99
CA ASP A 146 4.18 13.55 12.27
C ASP A 146 3.58 14.00 13.62
N LEU A 147 4.31 14.80 14.39
CA LEU A 147 3.79 15.59 15.49
C LEU A 147 3.70 17.06 15.04
N ILE A 148 2.55 17.70 15.27
CA ILE A 148 2.33 19.07 14.82
C ILE A 148 2.99 20.10 15.77
N PRO A 149 2.80 20.04 17.12
CA PRO A 149 3.53 20.90 18.03
C PRO A 149 4.96 20.36 18.28
N LEU A 150 5.87 21.23 18.68
CA LEU A 150 7.24 20.86 19.05
C LEU A 150 7.29 19.87 20.21
N THR A 151 6.32 19.92 21.10
CA THR A 151 6.16 19.02 22.24
C THR A 151 4.70 18.63 22.42
N VAL A 152 4.47 17.49 23.04
CA VAL A 152 3.14 17.00 23.42
C VAL A 152 3.14 16.56 24.89
N LYS A 153 2.03 16.76 25.58
CA LYS A 153 1.88 16.27 26.97
C LYS A 153 2.02 14.73 27.00
N ARG A 154 2.78 14.21 27.95
CA ARG A 154 2.94 12.76 28.16
C ARG A 154 1.59 12.04 28.23
N ALA A 155 0.62 12.58 28.96
CA ALA A 155 -0.68 11.97 29.09
C ALA A 155 -1.45 11.85 27.76
N VAL A 156 -1.27 12.81 26.82
CA VAL A 156 -1.88 12.76 25.48
C VAL A 156 -1.21 11.67 24.67
N LEU A 157 0.13 11.63 24.62
CA LEU A 157 0.87 10.59 23.93
C LEU A 157 0.51 9.20 24.44
N ASP A 158 0.48 9.00 25.76
CA ASP A 158 0.14 7.71 26.36
C ASP A 158 -1.29 7.29 26.00
N GLY A 159 -2.26 8.21 26.00
CA GLY A 159 -3.62 7.94 25.57
C GLY A 159 -3.73 7.48 24.11
N VAL A 160 -3.01 8.15 23.21
CA VAL A 160 -2.96 7.77 21.77
C VAL A 160 -2.26 6.41 21.58
N LYS A 161 -1.15 6.17 22.30
CA LYS A 161 -0.44 4.88 22.27
C LYS A 161 -1.30 3.74 22.79
N ASP A 162 -2.04 3.94 23.87
CA ASP A 162 -2.93 2.93 24.43
C ASP A 162 -4.09 2.62 23.48
N TYR A 163 -4.60 3.62 22.78
CA TYR A 163 -5.57 3.39 21.72
C TYR A 163 -4.97 2.59 20.57
N ALA A 164 -3.77 2.94 20.12
CA ALA A 164 -3.06 2.21 19.07
C ALA A 164 -2.79 0.75 19.47
N ARG A 165 -2.35 0.49 20.69
CA ARG A 165 -2.10 -0.86 21.22
C ARG A 165 -3.35 -1.73 21.22
N ARG A 166 -4.51 -1.18 21.61
CA ARG A 166 -5.80 -1.90 21.56
C ARG A 166 -6.22 -2.27 20.14
N ASN A 167 -5.72 -1.55 19.14
CA ASN A 167 -6.01 -1.76 17.72
C ASN A 167 -4.83 -2.38 16.95
N TYR A 168 -3.82 -2.88 17.67
CA TYR A 168 -2.62 -3.46 17.05
C TYR A 168 -2.92 -4.72 16.21
N PRO A 169 -2.27 -4.91 15.06
CA PRO A 169 -1.37 -3.96 14.39
C PRO A 169 -2.16 -2.90 13.61
N VAL A 170 -1.71 -1.63 13.66
CA VAL A 170 -2.34 -0.54 12.91
C VAL A 170 -1.79 -0.46 11.49
N VAL A 171 -0.48 -0.66 11.33
CA VAL A 171 0.22 -0.70 10.03
C VAL A 171 0.98 -2.01 9.96
N SER A 172 0.71 -2.86 8.98
CA SER A 172 1.41 -4.14 8.80
C SER A 172 1.53 -4.51 7.33
N VAL A 173 2.43 -5.43 7.00
CA VAL A 173 2.52 -6.03 5.66
C VAL A 173 2.26 -7.52 5.77
N LYS A 174 1.24 -7.99 5.06
CA LYS A 174 0.93 -9.41 4.93
C LYS A 174 1.77 -9.99 3.78
N PRO A 175 2.66 -10.97 4.04
CA PRO A 175 3.57 -11.50 3.02
C PRO A 175 2.83 -12.25 1.93
N TYR A 176 3.33 -12.22 0.71
CA TYR A 176 2.87 -13.10 -0.35
C TYR A 176 3.22 -14.56 0.00
N GLN A 177 2.25 -15.44 -0.22
CA GLN A 177 2.43 -16.88 -0.15
C GLN A 177 2.45 -17.44 -1.56
N PRO A 178 3.33 -18.39 -1.86
CA PRO A 178 3.38 -19.03 -3.18
C PRO A 178 2.03 -19.63 -3.55
N PHE A 179 1.65 -19.52 -4.83
CA PHE A 179 0.45 -20.14 -5.38
C PHE A 179 0.72 -20.61 -6.82
N ARG A 180 0.02 -21.65 -7.23
CA ARG A 180 0.17 -22.33 -8.50
C ARG A 180 -1.06 -22.09 -9.37
N VAL A 181 -0.83 -21.66 -10.61
CA VAL A 181 -1.89 -21.24 -11.54
C VAL A 181 -2.06 -22.23 -12.68
N GLY A 182 -3.31 -22.67 -12.90
CA GLY A 182 -3.74 -23.28 -14.12
C GLY A 182 -4.38 -22.25 -15.05
N LEU A 183 -3.85 -22.07 -16.25
CA LEU A 183 -4.32 -21.11 -17.24
C LEU A 183 -5.00 -21.82 -18.40
N ALA A 184 -6.28 -21.51 -18.63
CA ALA A 184 -7.00 -21.84 -19.84
C ALA A 184 -7.09 -20.60 -20.74
N VAL A 185 -6.55 -20.69 -21.94
CA VAL A 185 -6.65 -19.65 -22.98
C VAL A 185 -7.74 -20.08 -23.94
N ILE A 186 -8.81 -19.32 -24.03
CA ILE A 186 -10.00 -19.65 -24.84
C ILE A 186 -10.00 -18.78 -26.10
N GLY A 187 -10.17 -19.42 -27.24
CA GLY A 187 -10.28 -18.79 -28.55
C GLY A 187 -9.99 -19.82 -29.65
N THR A 188 -10.98 -20.10 -30.45
CA THR A 188 -10.85 -21.11 -31.55
C THR A 188 -9.75 -20.72 -32.53
N GLU A 189 -9.58 -19.43 -32.82
CA GLU A 189 -8.54 -18.91 -33.71
C GLU A 189 -7.12 -19.10 -33.13
N VAL A 190 -6.97 -19.08 -31.81
CA VAL A 190 -5.71 -19.37 -31.12
C VAL A 190 -5.49 -20.88 -31.09
N TYR A 191 -6.53 -21.65 -30.82
CA TYR A 191 -6.52 -23.11 -30.80
C TYR A 191 -6.13 -23.70 -32.13
N GLU A 192 -6.68 -23.17 -33.24
CA GLU A 192 -6.33 -23.58 -34.61
C GLU A 192 -4.96 -23.02 -35.08
N GLY A 193 -4.29 -22.22 -34.28
CA GLY A 193 -2.98 -21.63 -34.63
C GLY A 193 -3.03 -20.49 -35.66
N ARG A 194 -4.22 -19.93 -35.92
CA ARG A 194 -4.39 -18.80 -36.86
C ARG A 194 -3.78 -17.52 -36.32
N ILE A 195 -3.88 -17.31 -35.00
CA ILE A 195 -3.22 -16.22 -34.30
C ILE A 195 -2.44 -16.74 -33.10
N LYS A 196 -1.41 -15.99 -32.69
CA LYS A 196 -0.59 -16.34 -31.53
C LYS A 196 -1.25 -15.90 -30.23
N ASP A 197 -1.11 -16.73 -29.21
CA ASP A 197 -1.51 -16.39 -27.86
C ASP A 197 -0.69 -15.19 -27.32
N ALA A 198 -1.35 -14.07 -27.12
CA ALA A 198 -0.76 -12.87 -26.58
C ALA A 198 -1.13 -12.66 -25.08
N ALA A 199 -2.05 -13.47 -24.53
CA ALA A 199 -2.53 -13.32 -23.17
C ALA A 199 -1.59 -13.99 -22.15
N THR A 200 -1.08 -15.19 -22.47
CA THR A 200 -0.18 -15.95 -21.58
C THR A 200 1.00 -15.11 -21.07
N PRO A 201 1.79 -14.41 -21.91
CA PRO A 201 2.93 -13.65 -21.43
C PRO A 201 2.55 -12.55 -20.42
N VAL A 202 1.38 -11.90 -20.62
CA VAL A 202 0.87 -10.86 -19.72
C VAL A 202 0.46 -11.45 -18.38
N ILE A 203 -0.31 -12.54 -18.42
CA ILE A 203 -0.82 -13.22 -17.22
C ILE A 203 0.34 -13.81 -16.42
N GLU A 204 1.27 -14.50 -17.07
CA GLU A 204 2.44 -15.11 -16.43
C GLU A 204 3.32 -14.07 -15.74
N ALA A 205 3.56 -12.92 -16.37
CA ALA A 205 4.30 -11.82 -15.75
C ALA A 205 3.62 -11.32 -14.48
N LYS A 206 2.28 -11.16 -14.48
CA LYS A 206 1.51 -10.77 -13.30
C LYS A 206 1.51 -11.83 -12.21
N VAL A 207 1.35 -13.09 -12.57
CA VAL A 207 1.42 -14.23 -11.64
C VAL A 207 2.77 -14.23 -10.91
N ARG A 208 3.88 -14.13 -11.66
CA ARG A 208 5.24 -14.06 -11.07
C ARG A 208 5.45 -12.83 -10.20
N GLN A 209 4.93 -11.67 -10.61
CA GLN A 209 5.04 -10.41 -9.86
C GLN A 209 4.51 -10.55 -8.42
N TYR A 210 3.48 -11.38 -8.20
CA TYR A 210 2.84 -11.59 -6.91
C TYR A 210 3.19 -12.94 -6.26
N GLY A 211 4.31 -13.55 -6.66
CA GLY A 211 4.83 -14.77 -6.03
C GLY A 211 4.17 -16.07 -6.48
N GLY A 212 3.38 -16.05 -7.55
CA GLY A 212 2.78 -17.24 -8.13
C GLY A 212 3.64 -17.89 -9.21
N THR A 213 3.26 -19.10 -9.62
CA THR A 213 3.88 -19.86 -10.70
C THR A 213 2.80 -20.36 -11.65
N LEU A 214 3.01 -20.20 -12.96
CA LEU A 214 2.17 -20.83 -13.98
C LEU A 214 2.57 -22.31 -14.09
N THR A 215 1.72 -23.19 -13.55
CA THR A 215 2.00 -24.63 -13.46
C THR A 215 1.44 -25.40 -14.64
N ALA A 216 0.28 -24.99 -15.14
CA ALA A 216 -0.37 -25.59 -16.29
C ALA A 216 -0.92 -24.52 -17.22
N ARG A 217 -0.84 -24.77 -18.53
CA ARG A 217 -1.40 -23.91 -19.56
C ARG A 217 -2.00 -24.76 -20.69
N GLU A 218 -3.21 -24.40 -21.09
CA GLU A 218 -3.85 -25.03 -22.24
C GLU A 218 -4.62 -24.01 -23.07
N VAL A 219 -4.63 -24.20 -24.40
CA VAL A 219 -5.43 -23.42 -25.34
C VAL A 219 -6.63 -24.25 -25.73
N LEU A 220 -7.82 -23.68 -25.65
CA LEU A 220 -9.09 -24.36 -25.84
C LEU A 220 -9.94 -23.64 -26.90
N PRO A 221 -10.73 -24.41 -27.68
CA PRO A 221 -11.75 -23.79 -28.54
C PRO A 221 -12.88 -23.17 -27.72
N ASP A 222 -13.70 -22.32 -28.35
CA ASP A 222 -14.89 -21.71 -27.77
C ASP A 222 -16.05 -22.70 -27.63
N ASP A 223 -15.81 -23.80 -26.91
CA ASP A 223 -16.80 -24.85 -26.60
C ASP A 223 -17.00 -24.95 -25.09
N GLU A 224 -18.23 -24.73 -24.63
CA GLU A 224 -18.58 -24.73 -23.22
C GLU A 224 -18.24 -26.04 -22.51
N GLY A 225 -18.48 -27.18 -23.16
CA GLY A 225 -18.22 -28.50 -22.58
C GLY A 225 -16.72 -28.78 -22.42
N VAL A 226 -15.92 -28.42 -23.43
CA VAL A 226 -14.46 -28.54 -23.41
C VAL A 226 -13.86 -27.64 -22.33
N ILE A 227 -14.28 -26.36 -22.28
CA ILE A 227 -13.83 -25.39 -21.26
C ILE A 227 -14.20 -25.89 -19.87
N ALA A 228 -15.46 -26.26 -19.63
CA ALA A 228 -15.92 -26.73 -18.32
C ALA A 228 -15.18 -28.01 -17.86
N SER A 229 -14.90 -28.93 -18.77
CA SER A 229 -14.13 -30.15 -18.49
C SER A 229 -12.71 -29.80 -18.02
N LYS A 230 -12.01 -28.90 -18.69
CA LYS A 230 -10.67 -28.47 -18.30
C LYS A 230 -10.66 -27.71 -16.99
N LEU A 231 -11.64 -26.83 -16.75
CA LEU A 231 -11.76 -26.12 -15.48
C LEU A 231 -11.99 -27.09 -14.29
N ARG A 232 -12.82 -28.16 -14.49
CA ARG A 232 -12.99 -29.21 -13.46
C ARG A 232 -11.70 -29.97 -13.21
N GLU A 233 -10.96 -30.33 -14.24
CA GLU A 233 -9.64 -30.96 -14.08
C GLU A 233 -8.70 -30.09 -13.23
N TYR A 234 -8.65 -28.77 -13.47
CA TYR A 234 -7.85 -27.85 -12.69
C TYR A 234 -8.35 -27.72 -11.25
N VAL A 235 -9.68 -27.70 -11.03
CA VAL A 235 -10.26 -27.68 -9.69
C VAL A 235 -9.89 -28.95 -8.90
N GLU A 236 -9.92 -30.10 -9.53
CA GLU A 236 -9.60 -31.39 -8.90
C GLU A 236 -8.08 -31.60 -8.70
N SER A 237 -7.26 -30.92 -9.49
CA SER A 237 -5.80 -31.04 -9.40
C SER A 237 -5.27 -30.59 -8.03
N GLY A 238 -4.47 -31.42 -7.37
CA GLY A 238 -3.69 -31.03 -6.19
C GLY A 238 -2.52 -30.07 -6.50
N GLU A 239 -2.22 -29.83 -7.77
CA GLU A 239 -1.10 -29.03 -8.24
C GLU A 239 -1.49 -27.58 -8.61
N ILE A 240 -2.79 -27.23 -8.55
CA ILE A 240 -3.32 -25.91 -8.93
C ILE A 240 -4.07 -25.32 -7.75
N ASP A 241 -3.73 -24.08 -7.39
CA ASP A 241 -4.33 -23.32 -6.32
C ASP A 241 -5.31 -22.26 -6.85
N VAL A 242 -5.07 -21.74 -8.07
CA VAL A 242 -5.82 -20.66 -8.74
C VAL A 242 -6.05 -21.02 -10.19
N ILE A 243 -7.25 -20.81 -10.68
CA ILE A 243 -7.59 -21.04 -12.09
C ILE A 243 -7.81 -19.69 -12.76
N ILE A 244 -7.18 -19.49 -13.92
CA ILE A 244 -7.42 -18.32 -14.77
C ILE A 244 -7.92 -18.81 -16.13
N ALA A 245 -9.08 -18.32 -16.55
CA ALA A 245 -9.64 -18.52 -17.87
C ALA A 245 -9.66 -17.18 -18.61
N THR A 246 -9.04 -17.08 -19.78
CA THR A 246 -8.97 -15.83 -20.54
C THR A 246 -9.42 -16.03 -21.98
N GLY A 247 -10.21 -15.08 -22.50
CA GLY A 247 -10.89 -15.16 -23.77
C GLY A 247 -12.36 -15.62 -23.64
N GLY A 248 -13.18 -15.31 -24.63
CA GLY A 248 -14.60 -15.65 -24.63
C GLY A 248 -15.39 -15.10 -23.44
N MET A 249 -15.05 -13.90 -22.97
CA MET A 249 -15.61 -13.30 -21.73
C MET A 249 -16.61 -12.17 -21.96
N SER A 250 -16.98 -11.89 -23.22
CA SER A 250 -17.94 -10.84 -23.55
C SER A 250 -19.39 -11.33 -23.52
N VAL A 251 -20.31 -10.51 -23.96
CA VAL A 251 -21.75 -10.83 -24.11
C VAL A 251 -22.09 -11.38 -25.50
N ASP A 252 -21.09 -11.60 -26.34
CA ASP A 252 -21.29 -12.21 -27.66
C ASP A 252 -21.84 -13.63 -27.50
N PRO A 253 -22.79 -14.06 -28.35
CA PRO A 253 -23.34 -15.41 -28.29
C PRO A 253 -22.31 -16.53 -28.43
N THR A 254 -21.15 -16.24 -29.01
CA THR A 254 -20.02 -17.19 -29.15
C THR A 254 -19.17 -17.28 -27.91
N ASP A 255 -19.28 -16.30 -26.97
CA ASP A 255 -18.48 -16.27 -25.77
C ASP A 255 -19.02 -17.23 -24.71
N ARG A 256 -18.36 -18.39 -24.57
CA ARG A 256 -18.82 -19.53 -23.74
C ARG A 256 -18.16 -19.61 -22.38
N THR A 257 -17.08 -18.85 -22.13
CA THR A 257 -16.30 -18.94 -20.89
C THR A 257 -17.11 -18.63 -19.63
N PRO A 258 -18.00 -17.59 -19.57
CA PRO A 258 -18.81 -17.35 -18.38
C PRO A 258 -19.78 -18.49 -18.07
N HIS A 259 -20.33 -19.16 -19.09
CA HIS A 259 -21.22 -20.32 -18.91
C HIS A 259 -20.46 -21.51 -18.36
N ALA A 260 -19.29 -21.81 -18.93
CA ALA A 260 -18.42 -22.88 -18.44
C ALA A 260 -17.95 -22.67 -17.00
N ILE A 261 -17.60 -21.43 -16.62
CA ILE A 261 -17.24 -21.11 -15.23
C ILE A 261 -18.44 -21.37 -14.28
N ARG A 262 -19.66 -20.93 -14.65
CA ARG A 262 -20.86 -21.19 -13.85
C ARG A 262 -21.18 -22.67 -13.69
N ALA A 263 -20.91 -23.48 -14.72
CA ALA A 263 -21.14 -24.92 -14.68
C ALA A 263 -20.17 -25.69 -13.76
N VAL A 264 -19.09 -25.03 -13.32
CA VAL A 264 -18.04 -25.63 -12.46
C VAL A 264 -18.02 -25.02 -11.07
N ALA A 265 -18.40 -23.76 -10.94
CA ALA A 265 -18.30 -23.00 -9.70
C ALA A 265 -19.37 -23.40 -8.66
N ASP A 266 -18.97 -23.45 -7.39
CA ASP A 266 -19.88 -23.57 -6.25
C ASP A 266 -20.47 -22.19 -5.89
N GLU A 267 -19.69 -21.12 -6.14
CA GLU A 267 -20.07 -19.73 -5.86
C GLU A 267 -19.58 -18.80 -6.99
N VAL A 268 -20.48 -17.97 -7.50
CA VAL A 268 -20.14 -16.86 -8.39
C VAL A 268 -20.21 -15.57 -7.59
N VAL A 269 -19.05 -14.99 -7.30
CA VAL A 269 -18.94 -13.73 -6.55
C VAL A 269 -19.46 -12.55 -7.39
N ALA A 270 -18.96 -12.45 -8.63
CA ALA A 270 -19.38 -11.41 -9.57
C ALA A 270 -19.09 -11.82 -11.01
N TYR A 271 -19.93 -11.36 -11.94
CA TYR A 271 -19.60 -11.24 -13.35
C TYR A 271 -19.84 -9.80 -13.77
N GLY A 272 -18.77 -9.14 -14.17
CA GLY A 272 -18.68 -7.69 -14.28
C GLY A 272 -18.19 -7.03 -12.98
N VAL A 273 -17.11 -6.27 -13.09
CA VAL A 273 -16.54 -5.48 -12.00
C VAL A 273 -16.41 -4.03 -12.43
N PRO A 274 -16.66 -3.06 -11.55
CA PRO A 274 -16.56 -1.64 -11.88
C PRO A 274 -15.10 -1.16 -11.93
N TYR A 275 -14.33 -1.75 -12.85
CA TYR A 275 -12.92 -1.46 -13.07
C TYR A 275 -12.62 -1.37 -14.57
N LYS A 276 -11.98 -0.29 -15.02
CA LYS A 276 -11.54 -0.06 -16.38
C LYS A 276 -10.00 0.03 -16.42
N PRO A 277 -9.35 -0.79 -17.27
CA PRO A 277 -9.90 -1.78 -18.20
C PRO A 277 -10.39 -3.07 -17.52
N ASN A 278 -11.01 -3.96 -18.29
CA ASN A 278 -11.40 -5.33 -17.89
C ASN A 278 -12.71 -5.44 -17.06
N THR A 279 -13.72 -4.62 -17.37
CA THR A 279 -15.04 -4.68 -16.70
C THR A 279 -15.68 -6.07 -16.75
N MET A 280 -15.52 -6.83 -17.87
CA MET A 280 -16.15 -8.14 -18.05
C MET A 280 -15.41 -9.27 -17.30
N THR A 281 -14.68 -8.94 -16.25
CA THR A 281 -14.04 -9.93 -15.37
C THR A 281 -15.09 -10.70 -14.56
N MET A 282 -14.90 -12.00 -14.43
CA MET A 282 -15.68 -12.88 -13.58
C MET A 282 -14.84 -13.47 -12.46
N ILE A 283 -15.37 -13.46 -11.24
CA ILE A 283 -14.76 -14.08 -10.09
C ILE A 283 -15.72 -15.14 -9.54
N ALA A 284 -15.22 -16.36 -9.41
CA ALA A 284 -15.96 -17.48 -8.87
C ALA A 284 -15.06 -18.35 -8.00
N TYR A 285 -15.65 -19.25 -7.23
CA TYR A 285 -14.93 -20.24 -6.41
C TYR A 285 -15.49 -21.63 -6.67
N ALA A 286 -14.60 -22.63 -6.75
CA ALA A 286 -14.94 -24.02 -6.77
C ALA A 286 -14.02 -24.79 -5.80
N LYS A 287 -14.59 -25.54 -4.87
CA LYS A 287 -13.86 -26.24 -3.80
C LYS A 287 -12.85 -25.34 -3.07
N GLY A 288 -13.23 -24.07 -2.85
CA GLY A 288 -12.39 -23.06 -2.20
C GLY A 288 -11.30 -22.46 -3.09
N LYS A 289 -11.11 -22.93 -4.32
CA LYS A 289 -10.14 -22.37 -5.28
C LYS A 289 -10.79 -21.24 -6.08
N PRO A 290 -10.12 -20.07 -6.22
CA PRO A 290 -10.61 -19.01 -7.09
C PRO A 290 -10.51 -19.38 -8.56
N ILE A 291 -11.56 -19.07 -9.31
CA ILE A 291 -11.63 -19.12 -10.78
C ILE A 291 -11.82 -17.68 -11.26
N LEU A 292 -10.86 -17.19 -12.02
CA LEU A 292 -10.84 -15.85 -12.58
C LEU A 292 -11.09 -15.90 -14.09
N GLY A 293 -12.26 -15.43 -14.54
CA GLY A 293 -12.54 -15.19 -15.93
C GLY A 293 -12.04 -13.81 -16.35
N ILE A 294 -11.02 -13.72 -17.19
CA ILE A 294 -10.34 -12.48 -17.55
C ILE A 294 -10.58 -12.16 -19.02
N PRO A 295 -11.08 -10.96 -19.37
CA PRO A 295 -11.27 -10.54 -20.76
C PRO A 295 -9.94 -10.51 -21.54
N SER A 296 -9.97 -10.89 -22.80
CA SER A 296 -8.80 -10.86 -23.69
C SER A 296 -8.17 -9.46 -23.86
N SER A 297 -8.94 -8.39 -23.59
CA SER A 297 -8.44 -7.02 -23.59
C SER A 297 -7.27 -6.77 -22.62
N ILE A 298 -6.97 -7.70 -21.72
CA ILE A 298 -5.79 -7.63 -20.83
C ILE A 298 -4.48 -7.47 -21.61
N ILE A 299 -4.39 -7.97 -22.83
CA ILE A 299 -3.19 -7.87 -23.69
C ILE A 299 -2.80 -6.42 -24.01
N PHE A 300 -3.75 -5.50 -23.96
CA PHE A 300 -3.55 -4.06 -24.23
C PHE A 300 -3.18 -3.24 -22.98
N PHE A 301 -3.25 -3.84 -21.80
CA PHE A 301 -3.04 -3.18 -20.51
C PHE A 301 -2.03 -3.98 -19.66
N ARG A 302 -0.81 -4.09 -20.19
CA ARG A 302 0.24 -4.95 -19.61
C ARG A 302 0.78 -4.40 -18.29
N GLU A 303 0.89 -3.07 -18.16
CA GLU A 303 1.47 -2.43 -16.99
C GLU A 303 0.52 -2.50 -15.79
N ARG A 304 -0.77 -2.17 -15.99
CA ARG A 304 -1.77 -2.21 -14.94
C ARG A 304 -3.11 -2.69 -15.46
N ASN A 305 -3.64 -3.73 -14.83
CA ASN A 305 -4.92 -4.36 -15.18
C ASN A 305 -5.58 -4.97 -13.94
N ILE A 306 -6.70 -5.67 -14.12
CA ILE A 306 -7.47 -6.24 -13.02
C ILE A 306 -6.68 -7.28 -12.19
N LEU A 307 -5.69 -7.96 -12.77
CA LEU A 307 -4.86 -8.91 -12.04
C LEU A 307 -4.01 -8.23 -10.96
N ASP A 308 -3.65 -6.95 -11.12
CA ASP A 308 -2.95 -6.17 -10.10
C ASP A 308 -3.81 -5.88 -8.86
N ILE A 309 -5.10 -6.14 -8.92
CA ILE A 309 -6.04 -6.04 -7.81
C ILE A 309 -6.34 -7.42 -7.22
N LEU A 310 -6.56 -8.43 -8.09
CA LEU A 310 -7.02 -9.75 -7.66
C LEU A 310 -5.89 -10.61 -7.12
N LEU A 311 -4.74 -10.68 -7.84
CA LEU A 311 -3.63 -11.55 -7.47
C LEU A 311 -2.98 -11.21 -6.13
N PRO A 312 -2.77 -9.94 -5.74
CA PRO A 312 -2.25 -9.62 -4.40
C PRO A 312 -3.11 -10.19 -3.28
N LYS A 313 -4.45 -10.10 -3.39
CA LYS A 313 -5.37 -10.67 -2.40
C LYS A 313 -5.28 -12.20 -2.32
N ILE A 314 -5.21 -12.84 -3.48
CA ILE A 314 -5.03 -14.28 -3.59
C ILE A 314 -3.68 -14.70 -2.97
N ALA A 315 -2.63 -13.97 -3.27
CA ALA A 315 -1.29 -14.23 -2.75
C ALA A 315 -1.19 -14.12 -1.22
N VAL A 316 -2.04 -13.30 -0.59
CA VAL A 316 -2.13 -13.20 0.87
C VAL A 316 -3.24 -14.07 1.47
N ARG A 317 -3.83 -14.99 0.68
CA ARG A 317 -4.90 -15.91 1.09
C ARG A 317 -6.14 -15.19 1.63
N GLU A 318 -6.55 -14.11 0.97
CA GLU A 318 -7.80 -13.41 1.26
C GLU A 318 -8.86 -13.76 0.22
N LYS A 319 -10.06 -14.05 0.70
CA LYS A 319 -11.22 -14.26 -0.18
C LYS A 319 -11.64 -12.91 -0.78
N ILE A 320 -11.89 -12.89 -2.08
CA ILE A 320 -12.42 -11.72 -2.77
C ILE A 320 -13.92 -11.70 -2.54
N THR A 321 -14.47 -10.58 -2.06
CA THR A 321 -15.89 -10.43 -1.78
C THR A 321 -16.61 -9.53 -2.80
N ARG A 322 -17.94 -9.67 -2.86
CA ARG A 322 -18.77 -8.85 -3.75
C ARG A 322 -18.73 -7.37 -3.36
N GLU A 323 -18.74 -7.08 -2.06
CA GLU A 323 -18.71 -5.72 -1.53
C GLU A 323 -17.43 -5.00 -1.91
N GLU A 324 -16.28 -5.67 -1.78
CA GLU A 324 -14.99 -5.12 -2.20
C GLU A 324 -14.95 -4.83 -3.70
N LEU A 325 -15.44 -5.76 -4.52
CA LEU A 325 -15.50 -5.55 -5.97
C LEU A 325 -16.44 -4.38 -6.32
N ALA A 326 -17.61 -4.30 -5.71
CA ALA A 326 -18.56 -3.21 -5.94
C ALA A 326 -17.98 -1.85 -5.51
N GLY A 327 -17.23 -1.82 -4.40
CA GLY A 327 -16.54 -0.63 -3.89
C GLY A 327 -15.46 -0.08 -4.82
N MET A 328 -14.95 -0.90 -5.76
CA MET A 328 -13.93 -0.48 -6.73
C MET A 328 -14.44 0.58 -7.73
N GLY A 329 -15.75 0.82 -7.82
CA GLY A 329 -16.31 1.86 -8.69
C GLY A 329 -15.75 3.26 -8.41
N ASN A 330 -15.43 3.54 -7.16
CA ASN A 330 -14.67 4.73 -6.79
C ASN A 330 -13.16 4.47 -6.99
N GLY A 331 -12.57 5.11 -8.02
CA GLY A 331 -11.17 4.91 -8.44
C GLY A 331 -10.96 3.75 -9.42
N GLY A 332 -12.01 3.07 -9.87
CA GLY A 332 -11.93 1.99 -10.86
C GLY A 332 -11.68 2.46 -12.30
N LEU A 333 -11.75 3.77 -12.57
CA LEU A 333 -11.34 4.35 -13.84
C LEU A 333 -9.84 4.68 -13.79
N THR A 334 -9.02 3.81 -14.38
CA THR A 334 -7.56 3.92 -14.27
C THR A 334 -6.96 4.97 -15.19
N GLU A 335 -5.80 5.51 -14.80
CA GLU A 335 -5.05 6.48 -15.61
C GLU A 335 -4.69 5.93 -17.00
N GLU A 336 -4.34 4.64 -17.09
CA GLU A 336 -4.02 3.99 -18.36
C GLU A 336 -5.23 3.98 -19.30
N PHE A 337 -6.41 3.70 -18.78
CA PHE A 337 -7.64 3.75 -19.56
C PHE A 337 -7.98 5.18 -20.00
N ILE A 338 -7.81 6.17 -19.11
CA ILE A 338 -8.04 7.60 -19.41
C ILE A 338 -7.08 8.05 -20.51
N LYS A 339 -5.77 7.79 -20.39
CA LYS A 339 -4.77 8.15 -21.39
C LYS A 339 -5.09 7.57 -22.76
N ARG A 340 -5.47 6.29 -22.80
CA ARG A 340 -5.87 5.64 -24.05
C ARG A 340 -7.08 6.32 -24.67
N LYS A 341 -8.12 6.63 -23.90
CA LYS A 341 -9.32 7.32 -24.40
C LYS A 341 -9.03 8.73 -24.91
N LEU A 342 -8.07 9.41 -24.33
CA LEU A 342 -7.63 10.73 -24.80
C LEU A 342 -6.83 10.64 -26.11
N SER A 343 -6.06 9.58 -26.32
CA SER A 343 -5.28 9.34 -27.54
C SER A 343 -6.12 8.83 -28.73
N GLU A 344 -7.35 8.35 -28.49
CA GLU A 344 -8.31 7.92 -29.53
C GLU A 344 -9.12 9.09 -30.10
N ARG A 345 -8.95 10.32 -29.59
CA ARG A 345 -9.56 11.56 -30.07
C ARG A 345 -8.62 12.32 -30.99
#